data_023c2bc7566b3997acdb7c29df4497dc
#
_entry.id   023c2bc7566b3997acdb7c29df4497dc
#
_cell.length_a   1.000
_cell.length_b   1.000
_cell.length_c   1.000
_cell.angle_alpha   90.00
_cell.angle_beta   90.00
_cell.angle_gamma   90.00
#
_symmetry.space_group_name_H-M   'P 1'
#
loop_
_entity.id
_entity.type
_entity.pdbx_description
1 polymer ?
#
loop_
_entity_poly.entity_id
_entity_poly.type
_entity_poly.pdbx_seq_one_letter_code
_entity_poly.pdbx_strand_id
1 'polypeptide(L)'
;MKKTTLADNLPECSAAAAGFGDFFSGLLETTAAKTIDDALGQQIRAYVLGWLQTHPLTAFDDYSDTAYRRTYLGRCPATGWEAIVMSWKNGNRTSIHAHPQFAGYHIADGTFRLEIFEPAAGGAARLTESAVVEGPCAFFAVGAPGRFDNHIHRITCLSDTGHSLH
;
A
#
# COMPACT_ATOMS: atom_id res chain seq x y z
N MET A 1 6.19 32.47 -17.61
CA MET A 1 6.46 31.23 -16.85
C MET A 1 5.15 30.47 -16.72
N LYS A 2 5.01 29.32 -17.39
CA LYS A 2 3.85 28.43 -17.17
C LYS A 2 3.99 27.81 -15.76
N LYS A 3 2.97 27.95 -14.93
CA LYS A 3 2.87 27.19 -13.69
C LYS A 3 2.71 25.70 -14.07
N THR A 4 3.74 24.91 -13.90
CA THR A 4 3.66 23.45 -13.97
C THR A 4 2.80 23.02 -12.80
N THR A 5 1.61 22.50 -13.06
CA THR A 5 0.76 21.92 -12.03
C THR A 5 1.33 20.55 -11.63
N LEU A 6 1.15 20.13 -10.38
CA LEU A 6 1.57 18.80 -9.88
C LEU A 6 1.05 17.65 -10.76
N ALA A 7 -0.07 17.86 -11.47
CA ALA A 7 -0.66 16.89 -12.38
C ALA A 7 0.20 16.59 -13.62
N ASP A 8 1.09 17.52 -14.04
CA ASP A 8 1.87 17.37 -15.26
C ASP A 8 3.04 16.36 -15.14
N ASN A 9 3.30 15.82 -13.94
CA ASN A 9 4.40 14.89 -13.65
C ASN A 9 3.95 13.52 -13.13
N LEU A 10 2.66 13.19 -13.19
CA LEU A 10 2.19 11.87 -12.81
C LEU A 10 2.57 10.86 -13.91
N PRO A 11 3.09 9.65 -13.54
CA PRO A 11 3.27 8.60 -14.52
C PRO A 11 1.93 8.28 -15.18
N GLU A 12 1.95 7.97 -16.48
CA GLU A 12 0.75 7.53 -17.18
C GLU A 12 0.12 6.36 -16.43
N CYS A 13 -1.07 6.56 -15.90
CA CYS A 13 -1.86 5.48 -15.34
C CYS A 13 -2.20 4.49 -16.44
N SER A 14 -2.07 3.20 -16.18
CA SER A 14 -2.53 2.16 -17.10
C SER A 14 -4.04 2.29 -17.38
N ALA A 15 -4.53 1.77 -18.48
CA ALA A 15 -5.96 1.79 -18.80
C ALA A 15 -6.83 1.11 -17.72
N ALA A 16 -6.28 0.14 -16.97
CA ALA A 16 -6.93 -0.51 -15.82
C ALA A 16 -7.11 0.43 -14.63
N ALA A 17 -6.34 1.51 -14.58
CA ALA A 17 -6.42 2.52 -13.52
C ALA A 17 -7.36 3.67 -13.84
N ALA A 18 -8.21 3.57 -14.89
CA ALA A 18 -9.21 4.59 -15.19
C ALA A 18 -10.09 4.86 -13.95
N GLY A 19 -10.17 6.13 -13.52
CA GLY A 19 -10.79 6.55 -12.25
C GLY A 19 -9.84 6.60 -11.05
N PHE A 20 -8.71 5.90 -11.07
CA PHE A 20 -7.73 5.92 -9.96
C PHE A 20 -6.71 7.06 -10.06
N GLY A 21 -6.67 7.80 -11.16
CA GLY A 21 -5.94 9.07 -11.25
C GLY A 21 -6.47 10.11 -10.28
N ASP A 22 -7.79 10.21 -10.14
CA ASP A 22 -8.45 11.07 -9.15
C ASP A 22 -8.18 10.59 -7.72
N PHE A 23 -8.11 9.27 -7.52
CA PHE A 23 -7.69 8.69 -6.25
C PHE A 23 -6.31 9.20 -5.83
N PHE A 24 -5.31 9.10 -6.70
CA PHE A 24 -3.95 9.50 -6.35
C PHE A 24 -3.83 11.01 -6.14
N SER A 25 -4.56 11.81 -6.92
CA SER A 25 -4.65 13.26 -6.71
C SER A 25 -5.22 13.60 -5.34
N GLY A 26 -6.32 12.98 -4.93
CA GLY A 26 -6.91 13.16 -3.60
C GLY A 26 -6.01 12.65 -2.47
N LEU A 27 -5.23 11.60 -2.69
CA LEU A 27 -4.21 11.16 -1.74
C LEU A 27 -3.13 12.23 -1.55
N LEU A 28 -2.63 12.84 -2.63
CA LEU A 28 -1.65 13.92 -2.56
C LEU A 28 -2.21 15.17 -1.86
N GLU A 29 -3.48 15.52 -2.08
CA GLU A 29 -4.15 16.59 -1.34
C GLU A 29 -4.26 16.25 0.16
N THR A 30 -4.62 15.01 0.49
CA THR A 30 -4.71 14.53 1.87
C THR A 30 -3.37 14.64 2.59
N THR A 31 -2.26 14.41 1.90
CA THR A 31 -0.90 14.39 2.47
C THR A 31 -0.17 15.72 2.37
N ALA A 32 -0.71 16.70 1.62
CA ALA A 32 -0.05 17.96 1.31
C ALA A 32 0.32 18.76 2.58
N ALA A 33 1.61 19.11 2.69
CA ALA A 33 2.17 19.94 3.77
C ALA A 33 1.89 19.44 5.20
N LYS A 34 1.58 18.14 5.37
CA LYS A 34 1.32 17.54 6.69
C LYS A 34 2.54 16.81 7.22
N THR A 35 2.64 16.79 8.54
CA THR A 35 3.60 15.94 9.24
C THR A 35 3.15 14.48 9.10
N ILE A 36 4.08 13.57 8.85
CA ILE A 36 3.82 12.13 8.83
C ILE A 36 3.75 11.65 10.28
N ASP A 37 2.54 11.45 10.77
CA ASP A 37 2.20 11.00 12.12
C ASP A 37 0.94 10.11 12.10
N ASP A 38 0.51 9.67 13.25
CA ASP A 38 -0.68 8.82 13.40
C ASP A 38 -1.96 9.53 12.95
N ALA A 39 -2.06 10.85 13.13
CA ALA A 39 -3.24 11.61 12.70
C ALA A 39 -3.36 11.61 11.17
N LEU A 40 -2.24 11.79 10.45
CA LEU A 40 -2.20 11.64 9.00
C LEU A 40 -2.50 10.21 8.58
N GLY A 41 -1.96 9.21 9.28
CA GLY A 41 -2.23 7.80 9.03
C GLY A 41 -3.71 7.47 9.10
N GLN A 42 -4.44 7.98 10.10
CA GLN A 42 -5.89 7.82 10.20
C GLN A 42 -6.65 8.52 9.06
N GLN A 43 -6.20 9.69 8.62
CA GLN A 43 -6.81 10.39 7.48
C GLN A 43 -6.63 9.60 6.17
N ILE A 44 -5.42 9.10 5.90
CA ILE A 44 -5.14 8.26 4.73
C ILE A 44 -6.00 6.99 4.77
N ARG A 45 -6.03 6.31 5.93
CA ARG A 45 -6.84 5.10 6.12
C ARG A 45 -8.32 5.36 5.81
N ALA A 46 -8.88 6.43 6.36
CA ALA A 46 -10.28 6.80 6.12
C ALA A 46 -10.55 7.12 4.64
N TYR A 47 -9.66 7.88 4.02
CA TYR A 47 -9.74 8.23 2.59
C TYR A 47 -9.75 6.98 1.70
N VAL A 48 -8.76 6.09 1.90
CA VAL A 48 -8.63 4.88 1.08
C VAL A 48 -9.81 3.93 1.29
N LEU A 49 -10.22 3.67 2.53
CA LEU A 49 -11.39 2.81 2.79
C LEU A 49 -12.68 3.39 2.20
N GLY A 50 -12.87 4.71 2.28
CA GLY A 50 -14.01 5.37 1.66
C GLY A 50 -14.01 5.23 0.13
N TRP A 51 -12.83 5.33 -0.50
CA TRP A 51 -12.68 5.13 -1.94
C TRP A 51 -13.02 3.69 -2.34
N LEU A 52 -12.49 2.70 -1.63
CA LEU A 52 -12.68 1.27 -1.92
C LEU A 52 -14.15 0.82 -1.80
N GLN A 53 -14.99 1.51 -1.01
CA GLN A 53 -16.42 1.21 -0.92
C GLN A 53 -17.16 1.40 -2.26
N THR A 54 -16.69 2.31 -3.11
CA THR A 54 -17.31 2.64 -4.40
C THR A 54 -16.47 2.22 -5.61
N HIS A 55 -15.23 1.83 -5.38
CA HIS A 55 -14.28 1.45 -6.44
C HIS A 55 -13.65 0.09 -6.09
N PRO A 56 -14.36 -1.02 -6.33
CA PRO A 56 -13.78 -2.35 -6.13
C PRO A 56 -12.58 -2.56 -7.05
N LEU A 57 -11.60 -3.33 -6.59
CA LEU A 57 -10.35 -3.54 -7.31
C LEU A 57 -10.43 -4.62 -8.40
N THR A 58 -11.62 -5.04 -8.83
CA THR A 58 -11.83 -6.05 -9.89
C THR A 58 -11.26 -5.65 -11.26
N ALA A 59 -11.01 -4.36 -11.48
CA ALA A 59 -10.29 -3.90 -12.68
C ALA A 59 -8.82 -4.40 -12.71
N PHE A 60 -8.31 -4.89 -11.59
CA PHE A 60 -6.95 -5.41 -11.41
C PHE A 60 -6.92 -6.94 -11.28
N ASP A 61 -7.94 -7.64 -11.75
CA ASP A 61 -8.01 -9.11 -11.79
C ASP A 61 -6.98 -9.68 -12.78
N ASP A 62 -5.71 -9.43 -12.51
CA ASP A 62 -4.54 -9.99 -13.20
C ASP A 62 -3.67 -10.73 -12.17
N TYR A 63 -3.75 -12.05 -12.19
CA TYR A 63 -3.12 -12.91 -11.20
C TYR A 63 -2.00 -13.75 -11.78
N SER A 64 -1.05 -14.13 -10.92
CA SER A 64 0.04 -15.04 -11.30
C SER A 64 0.25 -16.11 -10.22
N ASP A 65 0.51 -17.33 -10.65
CA ASP A 65 0.79 -18.46 -9.75
C ASP A 65 2.16 -18.35 -9.04
N THR A 66 3.06 -17.51 -9.54
CA THR A 66 4.44 -17.44 -9.04
C THR A 66 4.70 -16.28 -8.14
N ALA A 67 3.97 -15.15 -8.30
CA ALA A 67 4.15 -13.94 -7.51
C ALA A 67 2.91 -13.05 -7.62
N TYR A 68 2.65 -12.21 -6.62
CA TYR A 68 1.64 -11.16 -6.72
C TYR A 68 1.97 -10.16 -7.83
N ARG A 69 0.95 -9.57 -8.44
CA ARG A 69 1.10 -8.49 -9.43
C ARG A 69 1.07 -7.14 -8.73
N ARG A 70 1.81 -6.18 -9.25
CA ARG A 70 1.85 -4.80 -8.75
C ARG A 70 1.44 -3.85 -9.86
N THR A 71 0.45 -3.01 -9.59
CA THR A 71 0.01 -1.95 -10.49
C THR A 71 0.10 -0.60 -9.77
N TYR A 72 0.94 0.28 -10.28
CA TYR A 72 1.07 1.62 -9.73
C TYR A 72 -0.13 2.47 -10.15
N LEU A 73 -0.82 3.04 -9.15
CA LEU A 73 -1.87 4.04 -9.36
C LEU A 73 -1.31 5.44 -9.52
N GLY A 74 -0.16 5.70 -8.92
CA GLY A 74 0.56 6.94 -9.03
C GLY A 74 1.83 6.95 -8.19
N ARG A 75 2.73 7.86 -8.55
CA ARG A 75 3.96 8.14 -7.81
C ARG A 75 4.29 9.62 -7.97
N CYS A 76 4.59 10.29 -6.86
CA CYS A 76 5.02 11.69 -6.85
C CYS A 76 6.51 11.78 -6.50
N PRO A 77 7.40 12.02 -7.46
CA PRO A 77 8.84 12.11 -7.19
C PRO A 77 9.21 13.25 -6.23
N ALA A 78 8.41 14.32 -6.19
CA ALA A 78 8.68 15.48 -5.34
C ALA A 78 8.43 15.20 -3.85
N THR A 79 7.49 14.32 -3.53
CA THR A 79 7.12 13.99 -2.15
C THR A 79 7.49 12.58 -1.74
N GLY A 80 7.77 11.70 -2.70
CA GLY A 80 8.00 10.27 -2.49
C GLY A 80 6.74 9.45 -2.27
N TRP A 81 5.54 10.07 -2.24
CA TRP A 81 4.29 9.31 -2.11
C TRP A 81 4.04 8.45 -3.36
N GLU A 82 3.61 7.23 -3.11
CA GLU A 82 3.16 6.30 -4.15
C GLU A 82 1.94 5.51 -3.66
N ALA A 83 1.13 5.05 -4.61
CA ALA A 83 0.03 4.14 -4.35
C ALA A 83 0.09 2.97 -5.32
N ILE A 84 -0.07 1.75 -4.77
CA ILE A 84 0.13 0.50 -5.51
C ILE A 84 -1.02 -0.44 -5.18
N VAL A 85 -1.71 -0.94 -6.21
CA VAL A 85 -2.59 -2.10 -6.08
C VAL A 85 -1.76 -3.37 -6.23
N MET A 86 -2.00 -4.32 -5.36
CA MET A 86 -1.45 -5.66 -5.47
C MET A 86 -2.57 -6.67 -5.68
N SER A 87 -2.45 -7.50 -6.73
CA SER A 87 -3.35 -8.60 -7.04
C SER A 87 -2.67 -9.90 -6.67
N TRP A 88 -3.32 -10.67 -5.82
CA TRP A 88 -2.75 -11.84 -5.17
C TRP A 88 -3.48 -13.10 -5.56
N LYS A 89 -2.75 -14.21 -5.62
CA LYS A 89 -3.27 -15.56 -5.72
C LYS A 89 -2.83 -16.38 -4.50
N ASN A 90 -3.57 -17.42 -4.18
CA ASN A 90 -3.24 -18.31 -3.06
C ASN A 90 -1.76 -18.69 -3.03
N GLY A 91 -1.13 -18.53 -1.87
CA GLY A 91 0.29 -18.79 -1.66
C GLY A 91 1.25 -17.68 -2.11
N ASN A 92 0.79 -16.67 -2.86
CA ASN A 92 1.64 -15.50 -3.13
C ASN A 92 2.04 -14.83 -1.82
N ARG A 93 3.30 -14.44 -1.72
CA ARG A 93 3.83 -13.79 -0.50
C ARG A 93 4.92 -12.78 -0.83
N THR A 94 5.10 -11.80 0.04
CA THR A 94 6.25 -10.91 0.00
C THR A 94 7.49 -11.57 0.60
N SER A 95 8.68 -11.03 0.32
CA SER A 95 9.83 -11.21 1.20
C SER A 95 9.54 -10.58 2.58
N ILE A 96 10.37 -10.88 3.58
CA ILE A 96 10.42 -10.06 4.80
C ILE A 96 11.09 -8.75 4.42
N HIS A 97 10.40 -7.63 4.62
CA HIS A 97 10.87 -6.30 4.20
C HIS A 97 10.34 -5.22 5.14
N ALA A 98 10.95 -4.06 5.06
CA ALA A 98 10.59 -2.87 5.82
C ALA A 98 10.17 -1.74 4.88
N HIS A 99 9.71 -0.65 5.45
CA HIS A 99 9.24 0.53 4.75
C HIS A 99 9.95 1.79 5.22
N PRO A 100 9.87 2.89 4.44
CA PRO A 100 10.25 4.21 4.91
C PRO A 100 9.32 4.71 6.01
N GLN A 101 9.30 6.00 6.27
CA GLN A 101 8.57 6.60 7.39
C GLN A 101 7.08 6.25 7.45
N PHE A 102 6.40 6.04 6.32
CA PHE A 102 4.99 5.68 6.27
C PHE A 102 4.77 4.41 5.45
N ALA A 103 3.88 3.55 5.94
CA ALA A 103 3.36 2.42 5.19
C ALA A 103 1.87 2.22 5.51
N GLY A 104 1.03 2.24 4.49
CA GLY A 104 -0.40 1.96 4.60
C GLY A 104 -0.77 0.67 3.89
N TYR A 105 -1.64 -0.12 4.51
CA TYR A 105 -2.08 -1.44 4.03
C TYR A 105 -3.61 -1.50 4.07
N HIS A 106 -4.24 -1.56 2.92
CA HIS A 106 -5.68 -1.60 2.79
C HIS A 106 -6.04 -2.89 2.05
N ILE A 107 -6.45 -3.90 2.79
CA ILE A 107 -6.95 -5.16 2.24
C ILE A 107 -8.36 -4.89 1.73
N ALA A 108 -8.58 -4.93 0.43
CA ALA A 108 -9.87 -4.67 -0.19
C ALA A 108 -10.76 -5.92 -0.12
N ASP A 109 -10.19 -7.06 -0.42
CA ASP A 109 -10.85 -8.37 -0.40
C ASP A 109 -9.83 -9.48 -0.19
N GLY A 110 -10.33 -10.70 0.09
CA GLY A 110 -9.51 -11.87 0.35
C GLY A 110 -9.05 -12.00 1.79
N THR A 111 -8.33 -13.10 2.06
CA THR A 111 -7.81 -13.46 3.39
C THR A 111 -6.29 -13.53 3.34
N PHE A 112 -5.62 -12.93 4.29
CA PHE A 112 -4.18 -12.81 4.32
C PHE A 112 -3.61 -13.17 5.70
N ARG A 113 -2.40 -13.76 5.71
CA ARG A 113 -1.56 -13.82 6.90
C ARG A 113 -0.61 -12.65 6.89
N LEU A 114 -0.63 -11.89 7.96
CA LEU A 114 0.33 -10.84 8.26
C LEU A 114 1.28 -11.34 9.35
N GLU A 115 2.58 -11.23 9.09
CA GLU A 115 3.64 -11.62 10.02
C GLU A 115 4.53 -10.41 10.27
N ILE A 116 4.72 -10.05 11.55
CA ILE A 116 5.55 -8.93 12.00
C ILE A 116 6.86 -9.45 12.56
N PHE A 117 7.93 -8.77 12.26
CA PHE A 117 9.27 -9.15 12.65
C PHE A 117 10.00 -8.00 13.33
N GLU A 118 10.94 -8.35 14.19
CA GLU A 118 11.93 -7.45 14.75
C GLU A 118 13.33 -7.81 14.28
N PRO A 119 14.25 -6.83 14.18
CA PRO A 119 15.65 -7.11 13.93
C PRO A 119 16.23 -8.02 15.02
N ALA A 120 17.03 -9.00 14.61
CA ALA A 120 17.74 -9.91 15.49
C ALA A 120 19.25 -9.87 15.20
N ALA A 121 20.03 -10.50 16.06
CA ALA A 121 21.48 -10.54 15.90
C ALA A 121 21.88 -11.16 14.57
N GLY A 122 23.00 -10.69 14.00
CA GLY A 122 23.53 -11.19 12.74
C GLY A 122 22.72 -10.77 11.49
N GLY A 123 21.88 -9.75 11.59
CA GLY A 123 21.03 -9.27 10.47
C GLY A 123 19.83 -10.17 10.18
N ALA A 124 19.49 -11.08 11.09
CA ALA A 124 18.29 -11.91 11.02
C ALA A 124 17.03 -11.09 11.39
N ALA A 125 15.86 -11.64 11.06
CA ALA A 125 14.57 -11.13 11.49
C ALA A 125 13.87 -12.19 12.35
N ARG A 126 13.39 -11.80 13.54
CA ARG A 126 12.68 -12.66 14.46
C ARG A 126 11.18 -12.37 14.39
N LEU A 127 10.38 -13.39 14.12
CA LEU A 127 8.92 -13.29 14.15
C LEU A 127 8.45 -12.95 15.57
N THR A 128 7.63 -11.90 15.68
CA THR A 128 7.07 -11.44 16.96
C THR A 128 5.55 -11.56 17.00
N GLU A 129 4.88 -11.43 15.86
CA GLU A 129 3.42 -11.50 15.77
C GLU A 129 3.01 -12.14 14.44
N SER A 130 1.90 -12.89 14.47
CA SER A 130 1.26 -13.43 13.28
C SER A 130 -0.25 -13.36 13.46
N ALA A 131 -0.93 -12.77 12.48
CA ALA A 131 -2.38 -12.65 12.46
C ALA A 131 -2.94 -13.06 11.09
N VAL A 132 -4.18 -13.52 11.08
CA VAL A 132 -4.97 -13.69 9.87
C VAL A 132 -5.97 -12.54 9.81
N VAL A 133 -5.99 -11.85 8.68
CA VAL A 133 -6.88 -10.71 8.42
C VAL A 133 -7.72 -10.98 7.18
N GLU A 134 -8.95 -10.48 7.19
CA GLU A 134 -9.88 -10.58 6.07
C GLU A 134 -10.33 -9.19 5.64
N GLY A 135 -10.40 -8.97 4.32
CA GLY A 135 -10.90 -7.72 3.76
C GLY A 135 -12.42 -7.56 3.88
N PRO A 136 -12.95 -6.32 3.97
CA PRO A 136 -12.18 -5.09 3.95
C PRO A 136 -11.59 -4.72 5.31
N CYS A 137 -10.32 -4.48 5.38
CA CYS A 137 -9.66 -3.94 6.57
C CYS A 137 -8.45 -3.08 6.21
N ALA A 138 -7.99 -2.25 7.14
CA ALA A 138 -6.84 -1.40 6.90
C ALA A 138 -6.07 -1.11 8.18
N PHE A 139 -4.75 -1.03 8.03
CA PHE A 139 -3.81 -0.63 9.06
C PHE A 139 -2.67 0.18 8.44
N PHE A 140 -1.91 0.87 9.26
CA PHE A 140 -0.76 1.65 8.83
C PHE A 140 0.32 1.62 9.92
N ALA A 141 1.52 1.98 9.52
CA ALA A 141 2.64 2.16 10.43
C ALA A 141 3.38 3.45 10.12
N VAL A 142 3.75 4.18 11.18
CA VAL A 142 4.57 5.38 11.11
C VAL A 142 5.91 5.09 11.77
N GLY A 143 6.98 5.31 11.02
CA GLY A 143 8.35 5.12 11.46
C GLY A 143 9.09 6.44 11.66
N ALA A 144 10.36 6.35 12.02
CA ALA A 144 11.20 7.52 12.19
C ALA A 144 11.62 8.13 10.84
N PRO A 145 11.69 9.48 10.74
CA PRO A 145 12.17 10.15 9.53
C PRO A 145 13.58 9.69 9.14
N GLY A 146 13.80 9.51 7.83
CA GLY A 146 15.10 9.16 7.29
C GLY A 146 15.57 7.71 7.55
N ARG A 147 14.73 6.88 8.16
CA ARG A 147 14.99 5.45 8.38
C ARG A 147 14.17 4.60 7.43
N PHE A 148 14.69 3.40 7.12
CA PHE A 148 14.03 2.41 6.28
C PHE A 148 13.93 1.08 7.06
N ASP A 149 13.29 1.14 8.23
CA ASP A 149 13.11 0.00 9.14
C ASP A 149 11.69 -0.02 9.76
N ASN A 150 10.78 0.75 9.17
CA ASN A 150 9.41 0.82 9.63
C ASN A 150 8.66 -0.47 9.30
N HIS A 151 8.00 -1.05 10.30
CA HIS A 151 7.08 -2.16 10.16
C HIS A 151 7.62 -3.33 9.34
N ILE A 152 8.67 -3.99 9.85
CA ILE A 152 9.26 -5.16 9.19
C ILE A 152 8.22 -6.29 9.17
N HIS A 153 7.80 -6.72 7.99
CA HIS A 153 6.71 -7.69 7.87
C HIS A 153 6.81 -8.58 6.63
N ARG A 154 5.92 -9.56 6.60
CA ARG A 154 5.60 -10.38 5.43
C ARG A 154 4.09 -10.55 5.33
N ILE A 155 3.55 -10.48 4.11
CA ILE A 155 2.15 -10.78 3.81
C ILE A 155 2.10 -12.03 2.94
N THR A 156 1.14 -12.91 3.22
CA THR A 156 0.85 -14.11 2.42
C THR A 156 -0.65 -14.18 2.14
N CYS A 157 -1.04 -14.34 0.88
CA CYS A 157 -2.43 -14.56 0.50
C CYS A 157 -2.84 -16.01 0.84
N LEU A 158 -3.97 -16.17 1.55
CA LEU A 158 -4.54 -17.45 1.97
C LEU A 158 -5.82 -17.82 1.21
N SER A 159 -6.59 -16.85 0.71
CA SER A 159 -7.73 -17.06 -0.17
C SER A 159 -7.29 -17.41 -1.59
N ASP A 160 -8.21 -17.89 -2.43
CA ASP A 160 -7.93 -18.18 -3.84
C ASP A 160 -7.33 -16.98 -4.56
N THR A 161 -7.94 -15.81 -4.36
CA THR A 161 -7.45 -14.52 -4.83
C THR A 161 -7.68 -13.44 -3.77
N GLY A 162 -7.09 -12.27 -3.95
CA GLY A 162 -7.34 -11.09 -3.13
C GLY A 162 -6.65 -9.85 -3.67
N HIS A 163 -7.09 -8.69 -3.19
CA HIS A 163 -6.52 -7.40 -3.54
C HIS A 163 -6.15 -6.58 -2.31
N SER A 164 -5.06 -5.87 -2.45
CA SER A 164 -4.66 -4.87 -1.46
C SER A 164 -4.16 -3.59 -2.13
N LEU A 165 -4.38 -2.45 -1.47
CA LEU A 165 -3.88 -1.14 -1.87
C LEU A 165 -2.88 -0.64 -0.83
N HIS A 166 -1.67 -0.30 -1.28
CA HIS A 166 -0.54 0.13 -0.48
C HIS A 166 -0.14 1.56 -0.82
#